data_b066238b0f372080955202224afa0564
#
_entry.id   b066238b0f372080955202224afa0564
#
_cell.length_a   1.000
_cell.length_b   1.000
_cell.length_c   1.000
_cell.angle_alpha   90.00
_cell.angle_beta   90.00
_cell.angle_gamma   90.00
#
_symmetry.space_group_name_H-M   'P 1'
#
loop_
_entity.id
_entity.type
_entity.pdbx_description
1 polymer ?
#
loop_
_entity_poly.entity_id
_entity_poly.type
_entity_poly.pdbx_seq_one_letter_code
_entity_poly.pdbx_strand_id
1 'polypeptide(L)'
;MGKITRRRWLATAGTATAAVTAGTVLGQQNSTTAPRYSFQDISPRELLQRRHLPNVELITQDNQKVHFYTDVVKDKRVVIQFMFTRCKDICPVITHHLVEVQRMLNGRVGRDIFFYSISLSPEEDSPKELKKFAKSHHADGPGWTFLTGKPEDIFRLRKSLGFFYDDPKEDADRNNHSGMLVIGTEPLMRWAMCEGGADPKWIATVIQTEADAPLKGVVDGVKQADVAISLDPKSKLHSQPGSQSQMRHRHN
;
A
#
# COMPACT_ATOMS: atom_id res chain seq x y z
N MET A 1 -21.19 -57.91 9.92
CA MET A 1 -22.23 -58.53 9.10
C MET A 1 -23.60 -58.02 9.58
N GLY A 2 -24.27 -57.18 8.79
CA GLY A 2 -25.61 -56.64 9.10
C GLY A 2 -26.21 -56.15 7.80
N LYS A 3 -27.21 -56.86 7.33
CA LYS A 3 -27.87 -56.76 6.01
C LYS A 3 -28.81 -55.55 5.97
N ILE A 4 -28.71 -54.75 4.93
CA ILE A 4 -29.63 -53.66 4.57
C ILE A 4 -30.85 -54.26 3.85
N THR A 5 -32.04 -54.07 4.41
CA THR A 5 -33.31 -54.43 3.79
C THR A 5 -33.96 -53.21 3.14
N ARG A 6 -34.13 -53.29 1.82
CA ARG A 6 -34.94 -52.36 1.01
C ARG A 6 -36.43 -52.60 1.28
N ARG A 7 -37.14 -51.58 1.76
CA ARG A 7 -38.63 -51.61 1.74
C ARG A 7 -39.12 -50.74 0.57
N ARG A 8 -39.78 -51.45 -0.37
CA ARG A 8 -40.59 -50.85 -1.43
C ARG A 8 -41.89 -50.31 -0.80
N TRP A 9 -42.26 -49.10 -1.17
CA TRP A 9 -43.61 -48.58 -0.98
C TRP A 9 -44.25 -48.39 -2.34
N LEU A 10 -45.42 -49.05 -2.51
CA LEU A 10 -46.24 -48.99 -3.67
C LEU A 10 -47.11 -47.74 -3.66
N ALA A 11 -47.30 -47.20 -4.86
CA ALA A 11 -48.12 -46.05 -5.16
C ALA A 11 -49.64 -46.38 -5.03
N THR A 12 -50.37 -45.45 -4.48
CA THR A 12 -51.83 -45.35 -4.70
C THR A 12 -52.10 -44.03 -5.41
N ALA A 13 -52.61 -44.15 -6.62
CA ALA A 13 -53.09 -43.04 -7.42
C ALA A 13 -54.43 -42.53 -6.87
N GLY A 14 -54.49 -41.30 -6.49
CA GLY A 14 -55.70 -40.55 -6.17
C GLY A 14 -55.82 -39.37 -7.10
N THR A 15 -56.78 -39.45 -8.05
CA THR A 15 -57.14 -38.33 -8.92
C THR A 15 -57.97 -37.32 -8.13
N ALA A 16 -57.42 -36.17 -7.85
CA ALA A 16 -58.18 -35.01 -7.39
C ALA A 16 -58.00 -33.87 -8.40
N THR A 17 -59.06 -33.61 -9.14
CA THR A 17 -59.22 -32.43 -9.99
C THR A 17 -59.38 -31.20 -9.10
N ALA A 18 -58.38 -30.35 -9.04
CA ALA A 18 -58.48 -29.03 -8.41
C ALA A 18 -58.35 -27.93 -9.47
N ALA A 19 -59.35 -27.08 -9.51
CA ALA A 19 -59.45 -25.94 -10.40
C ALA A 19 -58.29 -24.97 -10.17
N VAL A 20 -57.55 -24.67 -11.24
CA VAL A 20 -56.48 -23.66 -11.24
C VAL A 20 -57.11 -22.28 -11.36
N THR A 21 -57.22 -21.54 -10.26
CA THR A 21 -57.38 -20.09 -10.30
C THR A 21 -56.02 -19.47 -10.55
N ALA A 22 -55.85 -18.88 -11.72
CA ALA A 22 -54.65 -18.13 -12.06
C ALA A 22 -54.56 -16.85 -11.21
N GLY A 23 -53.92 -16.97 -10.04
CA GLY A 23 -53.47 -15.83 -9.26
C GLY A 23 -52.12 -15.39 -9.77
N THR A 24 -52.05 -14.24 -10.46
CA THR A 24 -50.82 -13.60 -10.87
C THR A 24 -50.09 -13.12 -9.62
N VAL A 25 -49.16 -13.92 -9.09
CA VAL A 25 -48.21 -13.46 -8.08
C VAL A 25 -47.19 -12.61 -8.81
N LEU A 26 -47.35 -11.31 -8.73
CA LEU A 26 -46.31 -10.34 -9.05
C LEU A 26 -45.19 -10.53 -8.01
N GLY A 27 -44.26 -11.41 -8.31
CA GLY A 27 -43.02 -11.57 -7.56
C GLY A 27 -42.21 -10.28 -7.68
N GLN A 28 -42.24 -9.46 -6.63
CA GLN A 28 -41.28 -8.39 -6.43
C GLN A 28 -39.90 -9.04 -6.33
N GLN A 29 -39.21 -9.08 -7.47
CA GLN A 29 -37.78 -9.35 -7.47
C GLN A 29 -37.08 -8.16 -6.82
N ASN A 30 -36.83 -8.23 -5.51
CA ASN A 30 -35.84 -7.40 -4.87
C ASN A 30 -34.48 -7.79 -5.44
N SER A 31 -34.16 -7.26 -6.60
CA SER A 31 -32.80 -7.29 -7.14
C SER A 31 -31.96 -6.37 -6.25
N THR A 32 -31.39 -6.94 -5.21
CA THR A 32 -30.25 -6.33 -4.52
C THR A 32 -29.10 -6.38 -5.52
N THR A 33 -29.13 -5.47 -6.48
CA THR A 33 -28.01 -5.25 -7.41
C THR A 33 -26.90 -4.67 -6.57
N ALA A 34 -25.95 -5.51 -6.17
CA ALA A 34 -24.66 -5.02 -5.68
C ALA A 34 -24.16 -3.99 -6.70
N PRO A 35 -23.65 -2.84 -6.27
CA PRO A 35 -23.19 -1.79 -7.18
C PRO A 35 -22.14 -2.42 -8.11
N ARG A 36 -22.50 -2.56 -9.39
CA ARG A 36 -21.55 -2.92 -10.44
C ARG A 36 -20.69 -1.69 -10.68
N TYR A 37 -19.56 -1.60 -9.98
CA TYR A 37 -18.52 -0.65 -10.36
C TYR A 37 -18.04 -1.03 -11.76
N SER A 38 -18.35 -0.23 -12.76
CA SER A 38 -17.73 -0.37 -14.06
C SER A 38 -16.29 0.13 -13.92
N PHE A 39 -15.34 -0.56 -14.54
CA PHE A 39 -13.92 -0.12 -14.58
C PHE A 39 -13.75 1.27 -15.23
N GLN A 40 -14.80 1.81 -15.82
CA GLN A 40 -14.84 3.13 -16.46
C GLN A 40 -15.04 4.27 -15.45
N ASP A 41 -15.51 3.98 -14.22
CA ASP A 41 -15.88 5.00 -13.23
C ASP A 41 -14.76 5.30 -12.22
N ILE A 42 -13.67 4.53 -12.22
CA ILE A 42 -12.55 4.70 -11.27
C ILE A 42 -11.31 5.12 -12.06
N SER A 43 -10.76 6.28 -11.72
CA SER A 43 -9.50 6.72 -12.31
C SER A 43 -8.34 5.78 -11.95
N PRO A 44 -7.31 5.63 -12.80
CA PRO A 44 -6.12 4.85 -12.47
C PRO A 44 -5.47 5.27 -11.14
N ARG A 45 -5.46 6.57 -10.85
CA ARG A 45 -4.98 7.12 -9.57
C ARG A 45 -5.78 6.58 -8.39
N GLU A 46 -7.10 6.60 -8.48
CA GLU A 46 -7.98 6.13 -7.41
C GLU A 46 -7.85 4.61 -7.21
N LEU A 47 -7.66 3.85 -8.29
CA LEU A 47 -7.43 2.42 -8.20
C LEU A 47 -6.13 2.10 -7.46
N LEU A 48 -5.03 2.80 -7.80
CA LEU A 48 -3.74 2.66 -7.12
C LEU A 48 -3.84 3.09 -5.66
N GLN A 49 -4.51 4.20 -5.38
CA GLN A 49 -4.74 4.69 -4.03
C GLN A 49 -5.48 3.65 -3.19
N ARG A 50 -6.62 3.14 -3.65
CA ARG A 50 -7.41 2.14 -2.91
C ARG A 50 -6.64 0.85 -2.65
N ARG A 51 -5.74 0.46 -3.55
CA ARG A 51 -4.93 -0.75 -3.47
C ARG A 51 -3.75 -0.63 -2.50
N HIS A 52 -3.05 0.51 -2.54
CA HIS A 52 -1.74 0.65 -1.91
C HIS A 52 -1.68 1.68 -0.80
N LEU A 53 -2.68 2.54 -0.67
CA LEU A 53 -2.70 3.62 0.31
C LEU A 53 -4.00 3.56 1.13
N PRO A 54 -4.10 2.62 2.09
CA PRO A 54 -5.30 2.48 2.91
C PRO A 54 -5.50 3.71 3.78
N ASN A 55 -6.75 4.17 3.91
CA ASN A 55 -7.07 5.35 4.71
C ASN A 55 -7.39 4.95 6.17
N VAL A 56 -6.42 4.34 6.84
CA VAL A 56 -6.52 3.91 8.25
C VAL A 56 -6.42 5.09 9.20
N GLU A 57 -7.07 5.00 10.37
CA GLU A 57 -6.94 5.99 11.44
C GLU A 57 -5.61 5.80 12.18
N LEU A 58 -4.85 6.87 12.34
CA LEU A 58 -3.61 6.93 13.11
C LEU A 58 -3.71 8.03 14.18
N ILE A 59 -2.77 8.00 15.13
CA ILE A 59 -2.69 8.96 16.21
C ILE A 59 -1.29 9.58 16.19
N THR A 60 -1.20 10.91 16.18
CA THR A 60 0.07 11.63 16.20
C THR A 60 0.70 11.62 17.61
N GLN A 61 2.00 11.97 17.71
CA GLN A 61 2.68 12.17 19.00
C GLN A 61 2.02 13.27 19.86
N ASP A 62 1.18 14.12 19.27
CA ASP A 62 0.40 15.14 19.95
C ASP A 62 -1.04 14.71 20.28
N ASN A 63 -1.29 13.40 20.21
CA ASN A 63 -2.58 12.76 20.48
C ASN A 63 -3.73 13.24 19.58
N GLN A 64 -3.42 13.62 18.34
CA GLN A 64 -4.41 13.99 17.33
C GLN A 64 -4.71 12.81 16.43
N LYS A 65 -5.99 12.58 16.13
CA LYS A 65 -6.42 11.58 15.15
C LYS A 65 -6.25 12.12 13.74
N VAL A 66 -5.66 11.30 12.88
CA VAL A 66 -5.45 11.59 11.46
C VAL A 66 -5.71 10.33 10.63
N HIS A 67 -6.10 10.49 9.38
CA HIS A 67 -6.23 9.39 8.44
C HIS A 67 -5.05 9.35 7.50
N PHE A 68 -4.49 8.15 7.32
CA PHE A 68 -3.23 8.01 6.58
C PHE A 68 -3.29 8.58 5.17
N TYR A 69 -4.30 8.24 4.38
CA TYR A 69 -4.34 8.77 3.03
C TYR A 69 -4.73 10.26 2.99
N THR A 70 -5.87 10.61 3.60
CA THR A 70 -6.44 11.96 3.44
C THR A 70 -5.64 13.06 4.12
N ASP A 71 -5.03 12.77 5.27
CA ASP A 71 -4.39 13.79 6.10
C ASP A 71 -2.87 13.74 6.03
N VAL A 72 -2.29 12.53 5.81
CA VAL A 72 -0.83 12.32 5.85
C VAL A 72 -0.23 12.36 4.45
N VAL A 73 -0.86 11.74 3.46
CA VAL A 73 -0.24 11.45 2.14
C VAL A 73 -0.80 12.28 0.99
N LYS A 74 -2.11 12.45 0.93
CA LYS A 74 -2.81 13.07 -0.19
C LYS A 74 -2.28 14.48 -0.48
N ASP A 75 -1.98 14.72 -1.77
CA ASP A 75 -1.47 15.98 -2.31
C ASP A 75 -0.12 16.43 -1.70
N LYS A 76 0.64 15.50 -1.12
CA LYS A 76 1.93 15.78 -0.47
C LYS A 76 3.10 15.00 -1.08
N ARG A 77 4.29 15.50 -0.79
CA ARG A 77 5.55 14.76 -0.91
C ARG A 77 5.94 14.27 0.47
N VAL A 78 6.11 12.97 0.60
CA VAL A 78 6.27 12.31 1.89
C VAL A 78 7.52 11.44 1.94
N VAL A 79 8.15 11.38 3.11
CA VAL A 79 9.18 10.41 3.46
C VAL A 79 8.65 9.64 4.67
N ILE A 80 8.50 8.32 4.52
CA ILE A 80 7.91 7.46 5.53
C ILE A 80 8.95 6.45 5.98
N GLN A 81 9.15 6.31 7.28
CA GLN A 81 9.87 5.20 7.91
C GLN A 81 8.96 4.46 8.86
N PHE A 82 9.19 3.14 9.00
CA PHE A 82 8.67 2.37 10.11
C PHE A 82 9.76 2.22 11.18
N MET A 83 9.38 2.39 12.44
CA MET A 83 10.32 2.38 13.56
C MET A 83 9.62 1.94 14.86
N PHE A 84 10.36 1.71 15.93
CA PHE A 84 9.81 1.61 17.28
C PHE A 84 10.76 2.25 18.30
N THR A 85 10.21 2.82 19.36
CA THR A 85 10.97 3.67 20.30
C THR A 85 12.03 2.92 21.09
N ARG A 86 11.87 1.62 21.28
CA ARG A 86 12.81 0.76 22.05
C ARG A 86 13.88 0.11 21.17
N CYS A 87 13.89 0.37 19.88
CA CYS A 87 14.94 -0.10 19.00
C CYS A 87 16.30 0.48 19.45
N LYS A 88 17.30 -0.41 19.62
CA LYS A 88 18.67 -0.01 20.01
C LYS A 88 19.66 -0.09 18.86
N ASP A 89 19.18 -0.44 17.68
CA ASP A 89 20.00 -0.71 16.50
C ASP A 89 19.75 0.32 15.40
N ILE A 90 19.00 -0.02 14.36
CA ILE A 90 18.90 0.77 13.14
C ILE A 90 18.00 2.01 13.27
N CYS A 91 16.95 1.99 14.10
CA CYS A 91 16.01 3.12 14.18
C CYS A 91 16.65 4.43 14.66
N PRO A 92 17.51 4.45 15.71
CA PRO A 92 18.24 5.66 16.09
C PRO A 92 19.16 6.18 14.98
N VAL A 93 19.81 5.28 14.24
CA VAL A 93 20.71 5.63 13.13
C VAL A 93 19.93 6.31 12.01
N ILE A 94 18.83 5.70 11.57
CA ILE A 94 17.97 6.26 10.52
C ILE A 94 17.40 7.62 10.95
N THR A 95 16.94 7.72 12.20
CA THR A 95 16.42 8.98 12.73
C THR A 95 17.48 10.08 12.72
N HIS A 96 18.72 9.76 13.10
CA HIS A 96 19.83 10.69 13.04
C HIS A 96 20.13 11.12 11.58
N HIS A 97 20.19 10.18 10.65
CA HIS A 97 20.38 10.48 9.23
C HIS A 97 19.27 11.40 8.69
N LEU A 98 18.01 11.14 9.05
CA LEU A 98 16.91 12.00 8.63
C LEU A 98 16.96 13.40 9.24
N VAL A 99 17.51 13.57 10.45
CA VAL A 99 17.79 14.91 11.03
C VAL A 99 18.82 15.66 10.17
N GLU A 100 19.87 14.98 9.72
CA GLU A 100 20.87 15.59 8.81
C GLU A 100 20.26 15.90 7.45
N VAL A 101 19.48 14.97 6.90
CA VAL A 101 18.74 15.16 5.64
C VAL A 101 17.79 16.36 5.74
N GLN A 102 17.07 16.53 6.85
CA GLN A 102 16.19 17.69 7.08
C GLN A 102 16.96 19.01 6.96
N ARG A 103 18.18 19.08 7.51
CA ARG A 103 19.04 20.25 7.40
C ARG A 103 19.48 20.50 5.95
N MET A 104 19.86 19.42 5.22
CA MET A 104 20.29 19.51 3.82
C MET A 104 19.14 19.93 2.89
N LEU A 105 17.90 19.60 3.22
CA LEU A 105 16.71 20.02 2.47
C LEU A 105 16.33 21.50 2.70
N ASN A 106 17.09 22.25 3.51
CA ASN A 106 17.06 23.70 3.61
C ASN A 106 15.65 24.30 3.74
N GLY A 107 14.91 23.89 4.78
CA GLY A 107 13.57 24.41 5.09
C GLY A 107 12.45 23.91 4.18
N ARG A 108 12.68 22.86 3.38
CA ARG A 108 11.63 22.22 2.58
C ARG A 108 10.75 21.30 3.43
N VAL A 109 11.32 20.69 4.49
CA VAL A 109 10.55 19.83 5.40
C VAL A 109 9.61 20.71 6.24
N GLY A 110 8.31 20.41 6.17
CA GLY A 110 7.24 21.22 6.76
C GLY A 110 6.66 22.28 5.80
N ARG A 111 7.22 22.44 4.60
CA ARG A 111 6.71 23.33 3.57
C ARG A 111 6.14 22.55 2.38
N ASP A 112 6.94 21.73 1.74
CA ASP A 112 6.58 20.96 0.56
C ASP A 112 7.00 19.48 0.63
N ILE A 113 7.77 19.10 1.65
CA ILE A 113 8.16 17.72 1.98
C ILE A 113 7.77 17.46 3.44
N PHE A 114 7.21 16.29 3.72
CA PHE A 114 6.77 15.91 5.07
C PHE A 114 7.37 14.56 5.47
N PHE A 115 7.90 14.48 6.69
CA PHE A 115 8.47 13.26 7.24
C PHE A 115 7.47 12.60 8.20
N TYR A 116 7.33 11.29 8.09
CA TYR A 116 6.46 10.49 8.93
C TYR A 116 7.20 9.27 9.47
N SER A 117 7.20 9.12 10.78
CA SER A 117 7.74 7.95 11.47
C SER A 117 6.58 7.16 12.08
N ILE A 118 6.32 5.96 11.58
CA ILE A 118 5.18 5.13 11.95
C ILE A 118 5.64 4.00 12.85
N SER A 119 5.00 3.86 14.02
CA SER A 119 5.36 2.82 14.99
C SER A 119 5.06 1.41 14.47
N LEU A 120 6.03 0.50 14.68
CA LEU A 120 5.88 -0.94 14.52
C LEU A 120 5.37 -1.63 15.81
N SER A 121 5.33 -0.90 16.90
CA SER A 121 4.97 -1.41 18.24
C SER A 121 3.90 -0.54 18.89
N PRO A 122 2.73 -0.42 18.26
CA PRO A 122 1.69 0.51 18.74
C PRO A 122 1.21 0.23 20.15
N GLU A 123 1.40 -1.01 20.66
CA GLU A 123 1.07 -1.38 22.03
C GLU A 123 2.01 -0.74 23.06
N GLU A 124 3.26 -0.45 22.67
CA GLU A 124 4.30 0.11 23.52
C GLU A 124 4.54 1.59 23.22
N ASP A 125 4.37 1.99 21.96
CA ASP A 125 4.67 3.33 21.47
C ASP A 125 3.43 4.23 21.56
N SER A 126 3.10 4.63 22.80
CA SER A 126 2.07 5.65 23.01
C SER A 126 2.47 7.00 22.39
N PRO A 127 1.52 7.91 22.14
CA PRO A 127 1.84 9.28 21.69
C PRO A 127 2.90 9.97 22.56
N LYS A 128 2.85 9.74 23.87
CA LYS A 128 3.82 10.30 24.83
C LYS A 128 5.24 9.73 24.61
N GLU A 129 5.35 8.42 24.39
CA GLU A 129 6.66 7.78 24.14
C GLU A 129 7.22 8.21 22.78
N LEU A 130 6.38 8.31 21.75
CA LEU A 130 6.79 8.86 20.44
C LEU A 130 7.27 10.29 20.55
N LYS A 131 6.57 11.15 21.30
CA LYS A 131 6.98 12.55 21.52
C LYS A 131 8.30 12.65 22.28
N LYS A 132 8.52 11.77 23.28
CA LYS A 132 9.77 11.67 24.01
C LYS A 132 10.92 11.24 23.10
N PHE A 133 10.70 10.21 22.27
CA PHE A 133 11.67 9.73 21.28
C PHE A 133 12.05 10.86 20.30
N ALA A 134 11.05 11.49 19.68
CA ALA A 134 11.27 12.60 18.74
C ALA A 134 12.19 13.68 19.34
N LYS A 135 11.89 14.14 20.56
CA LYS A 135 12.70 15.15 21.26
C LYS A 135 14.12 14.67 21.58
N SER A 136 14.27 13.43 22.07
CA SER A 136 15.58 12.90 22.44
C SER A 136 16.52 12.71 21.26
N HIS A 137 15.96 12.57 20.04
CA HIS A 137 16.70 12.43 18.80
C HIS A 137 16.71 13.71 17.93
N HIS A 138 16.22 14.85 18.45
CA HIS A 138 16.13 16.11 17.70
C HIS A 138 15.30 16.01 16.40
N ALA A 139 14.33 15.10 16.40
CA ALA A 139 13.42 14.82 15.28
C ALA A 139 12.04 15.46 15.47
N ASP A 140 11.93 16.47 16.32
CA ASP A 140 10.72 17.22 16.64
C ASP A 140 10.60 18.55 15.87
N GLY A 141 11.35 18.67 14.78
CA GLY A 141 11.32 19.83 13.88
C GLY A 141 10.02 19.91 13.06
N PRO A 142 9.78 21.07 12.43
CA PRO A 142 8.58 21.28 11.62
C PRO A 142 8.48 20.26 10.48
N GLY A 143 7.25 19.78 10.23
CA GLY A 143 6.99 18.84 9.12
C GLY A 143 7.39 17.39 9.37
N TRP A 144 7.83 17.05 10.57
CA TRP A 144 8.10 15.67 10.98
C TRP A 144 7.10 15.22 12.03
N THR A 145 6.32 14.21 11.70
CA THR A 145 5.26 13.67 12.58
C THR A 145 5.51 12.21 12.88
N PHE A 146 5.41 11.84 14.15
CA PHE A 146 5.44 10.46 14.61
C PHE A 146 4.01 9.96 14.80
N LEU A 147 3.75 8.73 14.34
CA LEU A 147 2.42 8.16 14.25
C LEU A 147 2.37 6.79 14.91
N THR A 148 1.28 6.56 15.62
CA THR A 148 0.88 5.24 16.13
C THR A 148 -0.58 4.98 15.75
N GLY A 149 -1.14 3.84 16.13
CA GLY A 149 -2.53 3.51 15.81
C GLY A 149 -2.93 2.17 16.36
N LYS A 150 -4.03 1.62 15.88
CA LYS A 150 -4.41 0.25 16.22
C LYS A 150 -3.47 -0.76 15.57
N PRO A 151 -3.11 -1.87 16.24
CA PRO A 151 -2.21 -2.88 15.69
C PRO A 151 -2.64 -3.39 14.31
N GLU A 152 -3.93 -3.64 14.12
CA GLU A 152 -4.48 -4.10 12.84
C GLU A 152 -4.36 -3.06 11.72
N ASP A 153 -4.48 -1.77 12.04
CA ASP A 153 -4.33 -0.69 11.07
C ASP A 153 -2.86 -0.48 10.68
N ILE A 154 -1.95 -0.56 11.66
CA ILE A 154 -0.50 -0.55 11.41
C ILE A 154 -0.09 -1.75 10.54
N PHE A 155 -0.60 -2.95 10.84
CA PHE A 155 -0.32 -4.13 10.04
C PHE A 155 -0.81 -3.98 8.59
N ARG A 156 -2.05 -3.48 8.38
CA ARG A 156 -2.58 -3.18 7.04
C ARG A 156 -1.69 -2.21 6.29
N LEU A 157 -1.24 -1.17 6.97
CA LEU A 157 -0.39 -0.13 6.38
C LEU A 157 0.98 -0.68 5.99
N ARG A 158 1.64 -1.43 6.88
CA ARG A 158 2.90 -2.13 6.60
C ARG A 158 2.77 -3.01 5.36
N LYS A 159 1.74 -3.86 5.33
CA LYS A 159 1.49 -4.77 4.21
C LYS A 159 1.27 -4.03 2.90
N SER A 160 0.50 -2.95 2.91
CA SER A 160 0.20 -2.18 1.69
C SER A 160 1.40 -1.41 1.15
N LEU A 161 2.34 -1.03 2.01
CA LEU A 161 3.58 -0.33 1.65
C LEU A 161 4.78 -1.28 1.43
N GLY A 162 4.59 -2.59 1.53
CA GLY A 162 5.64 -3.58 1.27
C GLY A 162 6.59 -3.85 2.45
N PHE A 163 6.21 -3.47 3.68
CA PHE A 163 7.00 -3.69 4.91
C PHE A 163 6.50 -4.92 5.67
N PHE A 164 6.46 -6.06 5.04
CA PHE A 164 6.06 -7.31 5.67
C PHE A 164 6.87 -8.49 5.10
N TYR A 165 6.96 -9.56 5.87
CA TYR A 165 7.51 -10.83 5.44
C TYR A 165 6.39 -11.87 5.29
N ASP A 166 6.50 -12.75 4.30
CA ASP A 166 5.51 -13.81 4.06
C ASP A 166 5.54 -14.87 5.17
N ASP A 167 6.71 -15.10 5.79
CA ASP A 167 6.81 -15.96 6.98
C ASP A 167 6.33 -15.18 8.22
N PRO A 168 5.26 -15.64 8.90
CA PRO A 168 4.75 -14.97 10.10
C PRO A 168 5.76 -14.87 11.25
N LYS A 169 6.74 -15.76 11.33
CA LYS A 169 7.79 -15.71 12.38
C LYS A 169 8.79 -14.60 12.07
N GLU A 170 9.17 -14.47 10.81
CA GLU A 170 10.04 -13.39 10.36
C GLU A 170 9.34 -12.04 10.47
N ASP A 171 8.05 -11.97 10.13
CA ASP A 171 7.27 -10.74 10.22
C ASP A 171 7.01 -10.28 11.65
N ALA A 172 6.95 -11.23 12.60
CA ALA A 172 6.79 -10.94 14.03
C ALA A 172 8.10 -10.47 14.69
N ASP A 173 9.26 -10.77 14.09
CA ASP A 173 10.56 -10.34 14.62
C ASP A 173 10.82 -8.87 14.28
N ARG A 174 10.68 -8.02 15.27
CA ARG A 174 10.89 -6.56 15.14
C ARG A 174 12.33 -6.18 14.76
N ASN A 175 13.30 -7.08 14.95
CA ASN A 175 14.69 -6.83 14.56
C ASN A 175 14.91 -7.05 13.05
N ASN A 176 14.00 -7.74 12.38
CA ASN A 176 14.04 -7.97 10.93
C ASN A 176 13.44 -6.81 10.11
N HIS A 177 13.04 -5.68 10.72
CA HIS A 177 12.52 -4.58 9.92
C HIS A 177 13.60 -4.01 9.00
N SER A 178 13.24 -3.78 7.75
CA SER A 178 14.17 -3.55 6.65
C SER A 178 14.98 -2.24 6.73
N GLY A 179 14.64 -1.33 7.64
CA GLY A 179 15.28 -0.01 7.70
C GLY A 179 15.10 0.85 6.45
N MET A 180 14.19 0.47 5.56
CA MET A 180 13.92 1.20 4.33
C MET A 180 13.06 2.45 4.58
N LEU A 181 13.30 3.47 3.77
CA LEU A 181 12.46 4.66 3.66
C LEU A 181 11.58 4.54 2.42
N VAL A 182 10.30 4.92 2.54
CA VAL A 182 9.42 5.14 1.39
C VAL A 182 9.39 6.62 1.09
N ILE A 183 9.66 6.99 -0.13
CA ILE A 183 9.63 8.36 -0.63
C ILE A 183 8.52 8.44 -1.66
N GLY A 184 7.54 9.32 -1.43
CA GLY A 184 6.37 9.44 -2.27
C GLY A 184 6.09 10.87 -2.72
N THR A 185 5.79 11.04 -4.00
CA THR A 185 5.16 12.24 -4.56
C THR A 185 3.75 11.85 -4.99
N GLU A 186 2.81 11.95 -4.04
CA GLU A 186 1.47 11.43 -4.23
C GLU A 186 0.74 12.07 -5.42
N PRO A 187 0.82 13.38 -5.69
CA PRO A 187 0.17 13.97 -6.86
C PRO A 187 0.57 13.33 -8.20
N LEU A 188 1.76 12.73 -8.27
CA LEU A 188 2.26 12.01 -9.45
C LEU A 188 2.09 10.49 -9.33
N MET A 189 1.59 9.99 -8.20
CA MET A 189 1.58 8.56 -7.85
C MET A 189 2.95 7.90 -8.04
N ARG A 190 4.03 8.65 -7.76
CA ARG A 190 5.41 8.18 -7.83
C ARG A 190 5.88 7.79 -6.44
N TRP A 191 6.48 6.62 -6.37
CA TRP A 191 6.98 6.04 -5.13
C TRP A 191 8.35 5.42 -5.36
N ALA A 192 9.27 5.68 -4.48
CA ALA A 192 10.60 5.10 -4.44
C ALA A 192 10.89 4.58 -3.03
N MET A 193 11.85 3.68 -2.94
CA MET A 193 12.38 3.21 -1.66
C MET A 193 13.89 3.37 -1.65
N CYS A 194 14.44 3.72 -0.49
CA CYS A 194 15.88 3.74 -0.28
C CYS A 194 16.24 3.27 1.13
N GLU A 195 17.46 2.80 1.31
CA GLU A 195 17.97 2.39 2.60
C GLU A 195 18.17 3.59 3.51
N GLY A 196 17.51 3.59 4.69
CA GLY A 196 17.61 4.70 5.66
C GLY A 196 18.94 4.75 6.39
N GLY A 197 19.70 3.64 6.40
CA GLY A 197 21.05 3.56 6.93
C GLY A 197 22.14 4.09 5.98
N ALA A 198 21.81 4.42 4.74
CA ALA A 198 22.75 4.94 3.76
C ALA A 198 23.25 6.36 4.09
N ASP A 199 24.24 6.84 3.34
CA ASP A 199 24.78 8.19 3.51
C ASP A 199 23.67 9.26 3.41
N PRO A 200 23.55 10.19 4.38
CA PRO A 200 22.51 11.23 4.39
C PRO A 200 22.48 12.10 3.14
N LYS A 201 23.63 12.35 2.48
CA LYS A 201 23.68 13.13 1.23
C LYS A 201 23.02 12.38 0.09
N TRP A 202 23.22 11.04 0.05
CA TRP A 202 22.57 10.21 -0.95
C TRP A 202 21.06 10.15 -0.72
N ILE A 203 20.63 9.96 0.55
CA ILE A 203 19.19 9.99 0.92
C ILE A 203 18.58 11.34 0.51
N ALA A 204 19.23 12.46 0.82
CA ALA A 204 18.77 13.79 0.45
C ALA A 204 18.65 13.94 -1.08
N THR A 205 19.59 13.40 -1.84
CA THR A 205 19.57 13.41 -3.31
C THR A 205 18.38 12.63 -3.85
N VAL A 206 18.10 11.43 -3.31
CA VAL A 206 16.93 10.64 -3.72
C VAL A 206 15.63 11.38 -3.43
N ILE A 207 15.51 11.96 -2.23
CA ILE A 207 14.32 12.74 -1.85
C ILE A 207 14.13 13.95 -2.77
N GLN A 208 15.19 14.70 -3.08
CA GLN A 208 15.13 15.84 -4.00
C GLN A 208 14.74 15.41 -5.41
N THR A 209 15.33 14.34 -5.94
CA THR A 209 15.01 13.81 -7.26
C THR A 209 13.54 13.44 -7.38
N GLU A 210 12.97 12.80 -6.36
CA GLU A 210 11.55 12.45 -6.35
C GLU A 210 10.65 13.67 -6.12
N ALA A 211 11.07 14.61 -5.27
CA ALA A 211 10.30 15.82 -4.97
C ALA A 211 10.32 16.83 -6.12
N ASP A 212 11.44 16.97 -6.82
CA ASP A 212 11.62 17.96 -7.90
C ASP A 212 11.16 17.45 -9.27
N ALA A 213 10.68 16.20 -9.33
CA ALA A 213 10.03 15.71 -10.52
C ALA A 213 8.91 16.67 -10.94
N PRO A 214 8.88 17.12 -12.21
CA PRO A 214 7.92 18.13 -12.66
C PRO A 214 6.50 17.62 -12.50
N LEU A 215 5.66 18.37 -11.78
CA LEU A 215 4.22 18.11 -11.64
C LEU A 215 3.47 18.35 -12.96
N LYS A 216 4.07 19.16 -13.88
CA LYS A 216 3.58 19.41 -15.22
C LYS A 216 4.35 18.57 -16.23
N GLY A 217 3.65 17.84 -17.07
CA GLY A 217 4.23 17.11 -18.20
C GLY A 217 3.89 15.64 -18.29
N VAL A 218 3.54 14.98 -17.19
CA VAL A 218 3.11 13.57 -17.25
C VAL A 218 1.61 13.46 -17.60
N VAL A 219 0.82 14.50 -17.28
CA VAL A 219 -0.63 14.52 -17.55
C VAL A 219 -0.94 15.17 -18.89
N ASP A 220 -0.13 16.13 -19.34
CA ASP A 220 -0.34 16.85 -20.60
C ASP A 220 0.22 16.11 -21.84
N GLY A 221 1.10 15.12 -21.64
CA GLY A 221 1.73 14.34 -22.72
C GLY A 221 0.96 13.10 -23.15
N VAL A 222 0.03 12.61 -22.34
CA VAL A 222 -0.89 11.52 -22.72
C VAL A 222 -2.12 12.17 -23.34
N LYS A 223 -1.99 12.71 -24.54
CA LYS A 223 -3.15 12.95 -25.38
C LYS A 223 -3.87 11.63 -25.54
N GLN A 224 -5.16 11.64 -25.35
CA GLN A 224 -6.08 10.49 -25.47
C GLN A 224 -5.92 9.69 -26.78
N ALA A 225 -5.14 10.19 -27.74
CA ALA A 225 -4.82 9.55 -29.02
C ALA A 225 -3.75 8.45 -28.95
N ASP A 226 -2.88 8.44 -27.92
CA ASP A 226 -1.75 7.50 -27.87
C ASP A 226 -2.04 6.24 -27.04
N VAL A 227 -3.21 6.14 -26.43
CA VAL A 227 -3.68 4.94 -25.70
C VAL A 227 -4.57 4.05 -26.59
N ALA A 228 -4.66 4.34 -27.88
CA ALA A 228 -5.13 3.36 -28.85
C ALA A 228 -4.02 2.30 -29.03
N ILE A 229 -3.78 1.48 -28.02
CA ILE A 229 -3.15 0.17 -28.21
C ILE A 229 -4.09 -0.53 -29.18
N SER A 230 -3.68 -0.58 -30.43
CA SER A 230 -4.30 -1.35 -31.48
C SER A 230 -4.39 -2.80 -30.97
N LEU A 231 -5.53 -3.18 -30.48
CA LEU A 231 -5.91 -4.56 -30.27
C LEU A 231 -6.23 -5.14 -31.65
N ASP A 232 -5.25 -5.12 -32.56
CA ASP A 232 -5.30 -5.89 -33.79
C ASP A 232 -4.98 -7.35 -33.43
N PRO A 233 -5.95 -8.27 -33.50
CA PRO A 233 -5.73 -9.69 -33.22
C PRO A 233 -4.79 -10.38 -34.20
N LYS A 234 -4.27 -9.65 -35.21
CA LYS A 234 -3.41 -10.15 -36.29
C LYS A 234 -1.96 -9.70 -36.23
N SER A 235 -1.51 -8.98 -35.21
CA SER A 235 -0.09 -8.69 -35.05
C SER A 235 0.66 -9.96 -34.66
N LYS A 236 1.21 -10.64 -35.66
CA LYS A 236 2.13 -11.77 -35.49
C LYS A 236 3.32 -11.33 -34.67
N LEU A 237 3.49 -11.95 -33.49
CA LEU A 237 4.69 -11.88 -32.69
C LEU A 237 5.89 -12.26 -33.56
N HIS A 238 6.74 -11.31 -33.94
CA HIS A 238 8.04 -11.60 -34.53
C HIS A 238 8.94 -12.15 -33.45
N SER A 239 9.05 -13.47 -33.38
CA SER A 239 10.08 -14.19 -32.66
C SER A 239 11.45 -13.87 -33.26
N GLN A 240 12.29 -13.13 -32.57
CA GLN A 240 13.69 -12.97 -32.94
C GLN A 240 14.43 -14.29 -32.69
N PRO A 241 15.25 -14.78 -33.64
CA PRO A 241 16.06 -15.99 -33.44
C PRO A 241 17.23 -15.69 -32.51
N GLY A 242 17.41 -16.61 -31.53
CA GLY A 242 18.44 -16.51 -30.52
C GLY A 242 19.86 -16.50 -31.07
N SER A 243 20.67 -15.58 -30.59
CA SER A 243 22.11 -15.62 -30.72
C SER A 243 22.70 -16.62 -29.70
N GLN A 244 23.05 -17.80 -30.17
CA GLN A 244 23.89 -18.73 -29.41
C GLN A 244 25.33 -18.16 -29.37
N SER A 245 25.73 -17.63 -28.23
CA SER A 245 27.13 -17.34 -27.92
C SER A 245 27.83 -18.61 -27.46
N GLN A 246 28.74 -19.11 -28.31
CA GLN A 246 29.62 -20.25 -28.02
C GLN A 246 30.61 -19.88 -26.91
N MET A 247 30.50 -20.50 -25.74
CA MET A 247 31.58 -20.56 -24.78
C MET A 247 32.60 -21.63 -25.23
N ARG A 248 33.74 -21.17 -25.75
CA ARG A 248 34.93 -22.01 -25.93
C ARG A 248 35.69 -22.11 -24.61
N HIS A 249 35.69 -23.27 -24.03
CA HIS A 249 36.70 -23.68 -23.02
C HIS A 249 38.09 -23.67 -23.67
N ARG A 250 39.03 -22.94 -23.07
CA ARG A 250 40.47 -23.20 -23.23
C ARG A 250 41.00 -23.68 -21.89
N HIS A 251 41.39 -24.96 -21.87
CA HIS A 251 42.38 -25.51 -20.95
C HIS A 251 43.76 -25.02 -21.42
N ASN A 252 44.51 -24.41 -20.51
CA ASN A 252 45.94 -24.71 -20.18
C ASN A 252 46.25 -23.97 -18.88
#